data_49d821f107e45197e892ad9229a05524
#
_entry.id   49d821f107e45197e892ad9229a05524
#
_cell.length_a   1.000
_cell.length_b   1.000
_cell.length_c   1.000
_cell.angle_alpha   90.00
_cell.angle_beta   90.00
_cell.angle_gamma   90.00
#
_symmetry.space_group_name_H-M   'P 1'
#
loop_
_entity.id
_entity.type
_entity.pdbx_description
1 polymer ?
#
loop_
_entity_poly.entity_id
_entity_poly.type
_entity_poly.pdbx_seq_one_letter_code
_entity_poly.pdbx_strand_id
1 'polypeptide(L)'
;MSESGTAVRNTRQRTAVSALLAEVEGFHSAQDLHAMLRERGERVGLTTVYRTLQGLADAGEIDVMRPPGGEHLYRRCSEGHHHHLVCRSCGRTVEVAGPAVETWADRVAAQHGYSDVSHTLEIFGTCPTCAAAG
;
A
#
# COMPACT_ATOMS: atom_id res chain seq x y z
N MET A 1 -31.62 -14.03 -3.04
CA MET A 1 -31.01 -14.67 -1.88
C MET A 1 -29.54 -14.96 -2.04
N SER A 2 -29.05 -15.23 -3.26
CA SER A 2 -27.62 -15.36 -3.52
C SER A 2 -26.85 -14.06 -3.25
N GLU A 3 -27.49 -12.93 -3.44
CA GLU A 3 -26.85 -11.62 -3.25
C GLU A 3 -26.45 -11.34 -1.81
N SER A 4 -27.31 -11.69 -0.83
CA SER A 4 -26.99 -11.43 0.57
C SER A 4 -25.83 -12.32 1.06
N GLY A 5 -25.77 -13.57 0.61
CA GLY A 5 -24.66 -14.47 0.93
C GLY A 5 -23.34 -13.98 0.36
N THR A 6 -23.35 -13.46 -0.89
CA THR A 6 -22.17 -12.90 -1.55
C THR A 6 -21.70 -11.64 -0.85
N ALA A 7 -22.62 -10.75 -0.47
CA ALA A 7 -22.29 -9.52 0.24
C ALA A 7 -21.64 -9.81 1.60
N VAL A 8 -22.17 -10.76 2.37
CA VAL A 8 -21.61 -11.15 3.66
C VAL A 8 -20.22 -11.75 3.49
N ARG A 9 -20.03 -12.60 2.50
CA ARG A 9 -18.72 -13.20 2.19
C ARG A 9 -17.71 -12.15 1.81
N ASN A 10 -18.07 -11.20 0.94
CA ASN A 10 -17.17 -10.11 0.53
C ASN A 10 -16.78 -9.25 1.72
N THR A 11 -17.70 -8.96 2.62
CA THR A 11 -17.43 -8.19 3.82
C THR A 11 -16.44 -8.92 4.74
N ARG A 12 -16.61 -10.22 4.95
CA ARG A 12 -15.67 -11.03 5.74
C ARG A 12 -14.28 -11.03 5.13
N GLN A 13 -14.18 -11.23 3.83
CA GLN A 13 -12.91 -11.27 3.11
C GLN A 13 -12.23 -9.91 3.19
N ARG A 14 -12.97 -8.83 2.98
CA ARG A 14 -12.44 -7.47 3.08
C ARG A 14 -11.93 -7.20 4.50
N THR A 15 -12.68 -7.62 5.52
CA THR A 15 -12.29 -7.46 6.91
C THR A 15 -11.01 -8.23 7.22
N ALA A 16 -10.87 -9.46 6.72
CA ALA A 16 -9.68 -10.28 6.93
C ALA A 16 -8.44 -9.63 6.31
N VAL A 17 -8.55 -9.13 5.08
CA VAL A 17 -7.45 -8.45 4.39
C VAL A 17 -7.08 -7.17 5.13
N SER A 18 -8.07 -6.38 5.53
CA SER A 18 -7.85 -5.13 6.24
C SER A 18 -7.19 -5.36 7.60
N ALA A 19 -7.63 -6.39 8.34
CA ALA A 19 -7.04 -6.75 9.62
C ALA A 19 -5.58 -7.17 9.47
N LEU A 20 -5.27 -7.95 8.44
CA LEU A 20 -3.89 -8.37 8.18
C LEU A 20 -3.00 -7.16 7.89
N LEU A 21 -3.47 -6.25 7.03
CA LEU A 21 -2.71 -5.04 6.69
C LEU A 21 -2.44 -4.16 7.91
N ALA A 22 -3.34 -4.15 8.87
CA ALA A 22 -3.16 -3.37 10.11
C ALA A 22 -2.07 -3.96 11.01
N GLU A 23 -1.77 -5.25 10.87
CA GLU A 23 -0.80 -5.94 11.72
C GLU A 23 0.58 -6.06 11.11
N VAL A 24 0.68 -6.13 9.78
CA VAL A 24 1.97 -6.31 9.11
C VAL A 24 2.66 -4.96 8.90
N GLU A 25 3.98 -4.98 8.92
CA GLU A 25 4.80 -3.82 8.65
C GLU A 25 5.33 -3.85 7.23
N GLY A 26 5.52 -2.66 6.64
CA GLY A 26 6.09 -2.54 5.31
C GLY A 26 5.10 -2.84 4.19
N PHE A 27 5.60 -2.76 2.98
CA PHE A 27 4.84 -3.06 1.78
C PHE A 27 4.91 -4.55 1.45
N HIS A 28 3.78 -5.11 1.04
CA HIS A 28 3.68 -6.53 0.69
C HIS A 28 2.90 -6.69 -0.60
N SER A 29 3.28 -7.68 -1.40
CA SER A 29 2.55 -8.04 -2.61
C SER A 29 1.24 -8.75 -2.26
N ALA A 30 0.33 -8.81 -3.22
CA ALA A 30 -0.92 -9.55 -3.05
C ALA A 30 -0.64 -11.03 -2.79
N GLN A 31 0.37 -11.59 -3.44
CA GLN A 31 0.74 -13.00 -3.23
C GLN A 31 1.23 -13.25 -1.81
N ASP A 32 2.07 -12.35 -1.29
CA ASP A 32 2.56 -12.45 0.09
C ASP A 32 1.41 -12.34 1.09
N LEU A 33 0.51 -11.41 0.88
CA LEU A 33 -0.66 -11.23 1.75
C LEU A 33 -1.58 -12.43 1.67
N HIS A 34 -1.76 -13.00 0.49
CA HIS A 34 -2.55 -14.23 0.31
C HIS A 34 -1.95 -15.39 1.10
N ALA A 35 -0.63 -15.57 1.03
CA ALA A 35 0.05 -16.62 1.79
C ALA A 35 -0.12 -16.43 3.30
N MET A 36 -0.01 -15.19 3.78
CA MET A 36 -0.21 -14.87 5.19
C MET A 36 -1.63 -15.16 5.66
N LEU A 37 -2.64 -14.87 4.81
CA LEU A 37 -4.02 -15.19 5.12
C LEU A 37 -4.23 -16.70 5.23
N ARG A 38 -3.63 -17.48 4.33
CA ARG A 38 -3.71 -18.93 4.39
C ARG A 38 -3.11 -19.48 5.67
N GLU A 39 -1.99 -18.94 6.12
CA GLU A 39 -1.36 -19.31 7.39
C GLU A 39 -2.27 -19.05 8.59
N ARG A 40 -3.14 -18.05 8.49
CA ARG A 40 -4.13 -17.72 9.52
C ARG A 40 -5.40 -18.56 9.42
N GLY A 41 -5.46 -19.46 8.45
CA GLY A 41 -6.66 -20.26 8.22
C GLY A 41 -7.76 -19.56 7.46
N GLU A 42 -7.47 -18.41 6.87
CA GLU A 42 -8.44 -17.68 6.07
C GLU A 42 -8.51 -18.26 4.66
N ARG A 43 -9.71 -18.50 4.17
CA ARG A 43 -9.95 -19.07 2.85
C ARG A 43 -10.34 -17.99 1.87
N VAL A 44 -9.35 -17.28 1.38
CA VAL A 44 -9.55 -16.21 0.40
C VAL A 44 -8.69 -16.51 -0.82
N GLY A 45 -9.29 -16.53 -2.00
CA GLY A 45 -8.57 -16.77 -3.25
C GLY A 45 -7.71 -15.57 -3.62
N LEU A 46 -6.65 -15.82 -4.38
CA LEU A 46 -5.71 -14.77 -4.79
C LEU A 46 -6.41 -13.66 -5.58
N THR A 47 -7.32 -14.01 -6.49
CA THR A 47 -8.08 -13.02 -7.27
C THR A 47 -8.89 -12.12 -6.35
N THR A 48 -9.51 -12.68 -5.32
CA THR A 48 -10.27 -11.90 -4.35
C THR A 48 -9.37 -10.98 -3.54
N VAL A 49 -8.18 -11.43 -3.17
CA VAL A 49 -7.19 -10.59 -2.50
C VAL A 49 -6.83 -9.39 -3.37
N TYR A 50 -6.52 -9.59 -4.66
CA TYR A 50 -6.24 -8.51 -5.59
C TYR A 50 -7.37 -7.49 -5.68
N ARG A 51 -8.60 -7.98 -5.85
CA ARG A 51 -9.78 -7.10 -5.96
C ARG A 51 -10.01 -6.30 -4.69
N THR A 52 -9.84 -6.95 -3.55
CA THR A 52 -10.02 -6.29 -2.26
C THR A 52 -8.96 -5.20 -2.05
N LEU A 53 -7.69 -5.52 -2.35
CA LEU A 53 -6.60 -4.55 -2.24
C LEU A 53 -6.82 -3.36 -3.17
N GLN A 54 -7.24 -3.62 -4.40
CA GLN A 54 -7.52 -2.56 -5.36
C GLN A 54 -8.66 -1.67 -4.88
N GLY A 55 -9.72 -2.26 -4.34
CA GLY A 55 -10.84 -1.50 -3.79
C GLY A 55 -10.44 -0.65 -2.59
N LEU A 56 -9.61 -1.18 -1.70
CA LEU A 56 -9.09 -0.42 -0.56
C LEU A 56 -8.19 0.73 -1.02
N ALA A 57 -7.36 0.49 -2.02
CA ALA A 57 -6.49 1.52 -2.59
C ALA A 57 -7.30 2.63 -3.25
N ASP A 58 -8.31 2.25 -4.04
CA ASP A 58 -9.19 3.22 -4.71
C ASP A 58 -9.97 4.07 -3.71
N ALA A 59 -10.31 3.49 -2.56
CA ALA A 59 -10.99 4.21 -1.47
C ALA A 59 -10.03 5.06 -0.61
N GLY A 60 -8.73 5.00 -0.88
CA GLY A 60 -7.72 5.74 -0.11
C GLY A 60 -7.41 5.17 1.25
N GLU A 61 -7.81 3.93 1.52
CA GLU A 61 -7.60 3.29 2.82
C GLU A 61 -6.23 2.65 2.95
N ILE A 62 -5.58 2.34 1.84
CA ILE A 62 -4.22 1.78 1.81
C ILE A 62 -3.42 2.46 0.71
N ASP A 63 -2.11 2.39 0.83
CA ASP A 63 -1.19 2.89 -0.19
C ASP A 63 -0.71 1.77 -1.10
N VAL A 64 -0.46 2.12 -2.35
CA VAL A 64 0.08 1.21 -3.35
C VAL A 64 1.41 1.77 -3.83
N MET A 65 2.43 0.94 -3.81
CA MET A 65 3.73 1.25 -4.39
C MET A 65 3.92 0.41 -5.66
N ARG A 66 4.36 1.05 -6.73
CA ARG A 66 4.58 0.40 -8.02
C ARG A 66 6.05 0.47 -8.39
N PRO A 67 6.88 -0.43 -7.85
CA PRO A 67 8.31 -0.39 -8.14
C PRO A 67 8.57 -0.69 -9.62
N PRO A 68 9.61 -0.07 -10.22
CA PRO A 68 9.95 -0.34 -11.60
C PRO A 68 10.22 -1.82 -11.86
N GLY A 69 9.50 -2.40 -12.83
CA GLY A 69 9.66 -3.81 -13.20
C GLY A 69 9.16 -4.80 -12.18
N GLY A 70 8.54 -4.35 -11.11
CA GLY A 70 8.03 -5.20 -10.04
C GLY A 70 6.52 -5.20 -9.94
N GLU A 71 5.99 -6.09 -9.11
CA GLU A 71 4.57 -6.15 -8.85
C GLU A 71 4.15 -5.06 -7.87
N HIS A 72 2.87 -4.74 -7.86
CA HIS A 72 2.33 -3.75 -6.93
C HIS A 72 2.46 -4.23 -5.50
N LEU A 73 2.83 -3.33 -4.60
CA LEU A 73 2.96 -3.60 -3.17
C LEU A 73 1.98 -2.71 -2.42
N TYR A 74 1.47 -3.23 -1.32
CA TYR A 74 0.39 -2.59 -0.57
C TYR A 74 0.77 -2.44 0.89
N ARG A 75 0.34 -1.33 1.50
CA ARG A 75 0.57 -1.06 2.91
C ARG A 75 -0.51 -0.16 3.46
N ARG A 76 -0.97 -0.46 4.66
CA ARG A 76 -1.80 0.48 5.41
C ARG A 76 -0.86 1.46 6.10
N CYS A 77 -0.95 2.73 5.75
CA CYS A 77 -0.13 3.79 6.30
C CYS A 77 -0.97 4.69 7.20
N SER A 78 -0.30 5.56 7.98
CA SER A 78 -0.99 6.54 8.80
C SER A 78 -1.75 7.54 7.94
N GLU A 79 -2.80 8.12 8.52
CA GLU A 79 -3.61 9.12 7.85
C GLU A 79 -2.78 10.38 7.55
N GLY A 80 -3.17 11.08 6.48
CA GLY A 80 -2.52 12.29 6.06
C GLY A 80 -1.52 12.05 4.94
N HIS A 81 -0.97 13.14 4.45
CA HIS A 81 -0.04 13.09 3.33
C HIS A 81 1.35 12.71 3.80
N HIS A 82 1.90 11.66 3.23
CA HIS A 82 3.22 11.15 3.59
C HIS A 82 3.91 10.53 2.38
N HIS A 83 5.22 10.36 2.52
CA HIS A 83 6.06 9.71 1.52
C HIS A 83 6.77 8.52 2.17
N HIS A 84 7.41 7.70 1.37
CA HIS A 84 8.04 6.47 1.85
C HIS A 84 9.51 6.43 1.46
N LEU A 85 10.34 6.00 2.41
CA LEU A 85 11.74 5.62 2.17
C LEU A 85 11.80 4.11 2.30
N VAL A 86 12.18 3.42 1.23
CA VAL A 86 12.07 1.96 1.11
C VAL A 86 13.44 1.35 0.82
N CYS A 87 13.79 0.30 1.55
CA CYS A 87 14.98 -0.48 1.27
C CYS A 87 14.73 -1.41 0.10
N ARG A 88 15.56 -1.33 -0.94
CA ARG A 88 15.46 -2.19 -2.12
C ARG A 88 15.69 -3.67 -1.80
N SER A 89 16.47 -3.94 -0.77
CA SER A 89 16.87 -5.32 -0.45
C SER A 89 15.87 -6.03 0.43
N CYS A 90 15.44 -5.41 1.54
CA CYS A 90 14.59 -6.09 2.51
C CYS A 90 13.15 -5.55 2.58
N GLY A 91 12.86 -4.46 1.90
CA GLY A 91 11.53 -3.85 1.91
C GLY A 91 11.22 -3.00 3.12
N ARG A 92 12.18 -2.85 4.05
CA ARG A 92 11.99 -1.99 5.23
C ARG A 92 11.56 -0.60 4.78
N THR A 93 10.50 -0.08 5.38
CA THR A 93 9.86 1.14 4.95
C THR A 93 9.70 2.10 6.12
N VAL A 94 10.02 3.37 5.88
CA VAL A 94 9.84 4.45 6.83
C VAL A 94 8.92 5.49 6.19
N GLU A 95 7.89 5.90 6.93
CA GLU A 95 7.07 7.03 6.51
C GLU A 95 7.82 8.32 6.79
N VAL A 96 7.88 9.21 5.82
CA VAL A 96 8.55 10.48 5.96
C VAL A 96 7.62 11.61 5.54
N ALA A 97 7.65 12.71 6.29
CA ALA A 97 6.94 13.92 5.92
C ALA A 97 7.84 14.79 5.05
N GLY A 98 7.27 15.35 4.01
CA GLY A 98 8.05 16.20 3.11
C GLY A 98 7.39 17.54 2.85
N PRO A 99 7.29 18.43 3.86
CA PRO A 99 6.60 19.70 3.67
C PRO A 99 7.19 20.55 2.55
N ALA A 100 8.49 20.49 2.32
CA ALA A 100 9.14 21.20 1.22
C ALA A 100 8.67 20.65 -0.14
N VAL A 101 8.49 19.33 -0.25
CA VAL A 101 7.99 18.69 -1.46
C VAL A 101 6.53 19.08 -1.71
N GLU A 102 5.71 19.07 -0.66
CA GLU A 102 4.30 19.46 -0.75
C GLU A 102 4.17 20.90 -1.25
N THR A 103 4.91 21.82 -0.65
CA THR A 103 4.90 23.25 -1.02
C THR A 103 5.34 23.43 -2.47
N TRP A 104 6.39 22.73 -2.87
CA TRP A 104 6.90 22.80 -4.24
C TRP A 104 5.88 22.30 -5.25
N ALA A 105 5.26 21.15 -4.97
CA ALA A 105 4.24 20.56 -5.85
C ALA A 105 3.04 21.50 -6.02
N ASP A 106 2.56 22.10 -4.92
CA ASP A 106 1.45 23.03 -4.96
C ASP A 106 1.82 24.28 -5.79
N ARG A 107 3.04 24.78 -5.64
CA ARG A 107 3.53 25.93 -6.38
C ARG A 107 3.59 25.63 -7.89
N VAL A 108 4.12 24.48 -8.26
CA VAL A 108 4.22 24.07 -9.66
C VAL A 108 2.83 23.98 -10.29
N ALA A 109 1.90 23.35 -9.58
CA ALA A 109 0.52 23.23 -10.06
C ALA A 109 -0.12 24.59 -10.27
N ALA A 110 0.04 25.50 -9.31
CA ALA A 110 -0.52 26.84 -9.38
C ALA A 110 0.08 27.64 -10.54
N GLN A 111 1.41 27.55 -10.74
CA GLN A 111 2.10 28.24 -11.84
C GLN A 111 1.59 27.84 -13.21
N HIS A 112 1.14 26.61 -13.36
CA HIS A 112 0.64 26.09 -14.63
C HIS A 112 -0.88 26.04 -14.72
N GLY A 113 -1.58 26.55 -13.68
CA GLY A 113 -3.03 26.62 -13.68
C GLY A 113 -3.74 25.27 -13.51
N TYR A 114 -3.07 24.28 -12.96
CA TYR A 114 -3.64 22.96 -12.72
C TYR A 114 -4.44 22.94 -11.43
N SER A 115 -5.55 22.23 -11.44
CA SER A 115 -6.40 22.03 -10.26
C SER A 115 -6.56 20.55 -9.99
N ASP A 116 -7.02 20.20 -8.79
CA ASP A 116 -7.23 18.83 -8.37
C ASP A 116 -5.97 17.97 -8.54
N VAL A 117 -4.85 18.51 -8.06
CA VAL A 117 -3.52 17.94 -8.26
C VAL A 117 -3.17 16.99 -7.11
N SER A 118 -2.62 15.86 -7.46
CA SER A 118 -2.02 14.92 -6.49
C SER A 118 -0.62 14.56 -6.95
N HIS A 119 0.17 14.05 -6.03
CA HIS A 119 1.51 13.56 -6.37
C HIS A 119 1.86 12.35 -5.50
N THR A 120 2.80 11.56 -6.00
CA THR A 120 3.38 10.44 -5.26
C THR A 120 4.88 10.59 -5.27
N LEU A 121 5.52 10.17 -4.19
CA LEU A 121 6.96 10.17 -4.08
C LEU A 121 7.40 9.01 -3.19
N GLU A 122 8.23 8.15 -3.75
CA GLU A 122 8.89 7.08 -3.00
C GLU A 122 10.39 7.23 -3.22
N ILE A 123 11.16 7.05 -2.14
CA ILE A 123 12.62 7.12 -2.18
C ILE A 123 13.15 5.73 -1.90
N PHE A 124 14.04 5.24 -2.75
CA PHE A 124 14.60 3.89 -2.65
C PHE A 124 16.07 3.95 -2.30
N GLY A 125 16.48 3.10 -1.39
CA GLY A 125 17.88 3.01 -1.00
C GLY A 125 18.18 1.66 -0.37
N THR A 126 19.33 1.57 0.31
CA THR A 126 19.71 0.38 1.06
C THR A 126 19.76 0.73 2.54
N CYS A 127 18.95 0.04 3.36
CA CYS A 127 18.90 0.35 4.78
C CYS A 127 20.24 0.02 5.46
N PRO A 128 20.53 0.58 6.64
CA PRO A 128 21.80 0.36 7.33
C PRO A 128 22.12 -1.11 7.58
N THR A 129 21.11 -1.91 7.92
CA THR A 129 21.29 -3.34 8.16
C THR A 129 21.72 -4.07 6.89
N CYS A 130 21.06 -3.79 5.76
CA CYS A 130 21.40 -4.41 4.48
C CYS A 130 22.74 -3.91 3.95
N ALA A 131 23.07 -2.63 4.14
CA ALA A 131 24.36 -2.07 3.75
C ALA A 131 25.50 -2.73 4.52
N ALA A 132 25.31 -2.98 5.82
CA ALA A 132 26.30 -3.66 6.64
C ALA A 132 26.45 -5.12 6.29
N ALA A 133 25.37 -5.78 5.83
CA ALA A 133 25.40 -7.19 5.44
C ALA A 133 26.01 -7.41 4.06
N GLY A 134 25.96 -6.38 3.22
CA GLY A 134 26.52 -6.45 1.87
C GLY A 134 27.98 -6.16 1.87
#